data_1874ba41fa3d007c4e6717859843eb48
#
_entry.id   1874ba41fa3d007c4e6717859843eb48
#
_cell.length_a   1.000
_cell.length_b   1.000
_cell.length_c   1.000
_cell.angle_alpha   90.00
_cell.angle_beta   90.00
_cell.angle_gamma   90.00
#
_symmetry.space_group_name_H-M   'P 1'
#
loop_
_entity.id
_entity.type
_entity.pdbx_description
1 polymer ?
#
loop_
_entity_poly.entity_id
_entity_poly.type
_entity_poly.pdbx_seq_one_letter_code
_entity_poly.pdbx_strand_id
1 'polypeptide(L)'
;MGLNVNLCGTQLDNPVIPASGTFGFGYEFAELYDINLLGTFSFKGTTREARFGNPTPRIAECPAGLINAVGLQNPGVDAVIQNELPKLSQVFHKPVMANVSGFSVADYAYTCEKLDAQDQVGWLEVNVSCPNVHGGGMSFGTDPKAAAEVTKAVKAVTAKPVIVKLSPNVTDIVSIAKACEDAGADGISLINTLLGMRIDLRRRKPVIANTMGGYSGPGIFPVAVRMVYQVAHAVKIPVIGMGGVQSAEDVLEMMLAGATAVEVGAANLVDPWACKKIIEDLPRVMENYRIENLSDIIGGAQ
;
A
#
# COMPACT_ATOMS: atom_id res chain seq x y z
N MET A 1 0.83 14.12 23.47
CA MET A 1 0.11 13.14 22.64
C MET A 1 1.10 12.25 21.93
N GLY A 2 0.95 10.94 22.04
CA GLY A 2 1.82 9.96 21.39
C GLY A 2 1.29 9.62 20.00
N LEU A 3 2.05 9.99 18.96
CA LEU A 3 1.72 9.64 17.57
C LEU A 3 2.34 8.31 17.14
N ASN A 4 3.31 7.82 17.89
CA ASN A 4 4.12 6.68 17.54
C ASN A 4 3.34 5.36 17.60
N VAL A 5 3.65 4.47 16.65
CA VAL A 5 3.08 3.13 16.56
C VAL A 5 4.20 2.11 16.30
N ASN A 6 3.96 0.84 16.66
CA ASN A 6 4.91 -0.24 16.37
C ASN A 6 4.41 -1.07 15.19
N LEU A 7 5.20 -1.12 14.12
CA LEU A 7 4.90 -1.92 12.94
C LEU A 7 5.92 -3.06 12.79
N CYS A 8 5.49 -4.28 13.04
CA CYS A 8 6.33 -5.49 12.93
C CYS A 8 7.66 -5.36 13.73
N GLY A 9 7.60 -4.82 14.96
CA GLY A 9 8.76 -4.64 15.82
C GLY A 9 9.54 -3.33 15.63
N THR A 10 9.25 -2.55 14.62
CA THR A 10 9.89 -1.23 14.37
C THR A 10 8.96 -0.10 14.79
N GLN A 11 9.50 0.84 15.58
CA GLN A 11 8.80 2.04 16.02
C GLN A 11 8.75 3.06 14.88
N LEU A 12 7.54 3.50 14.52
CA LEU A 12 7.30 4.63 13.61
C LEU A 12 6.93 5.87 14.42
N ASP A 13 7.42 7.04 14.03
CA ASP A 13 7.13 8.32 14.71
C ASP A 13 5.64 8.71 14.62
N ASN A 14 4.96 8.24 13.58
CA ASN A 14 3.52 8.40 13.35
C ASN A 14 3.00 7.30 12.41
N PRO A 15 1.68 7.06 12.35
CA PRO A 15 1.11 5.96 11.58
C PRO A 15 0.96 6.24 10.08
N VAL A 16 1.26 7.45 9.60
CA VAL A 16 0.95 7.88 8.23
C VAL A 16 2.03 7.45 7.26
N ILE A 17 1.65 6.68 6.25
CA ILE A 17 2.53 6.09 5.23
C ILE A 17 2.03 6.50 3.84
N PRO A 18 2.77 7.25 3.04
CA PRO A 18 2.47 7.40 1.61
C PRO A 18 2.42 6.04 0.90
N ALA A 19 1.30 5.76 0.21
CA ALA A 19 1.07 4.49 -0.48
C ALA A 19 1.90 4.36 -1.77
N SER A 20 2.34 3.15 -2.05
CA SER A 20 3.03 2.83 -3.30
C SER A 20 2.24 3.24 -4.54
N GLY A 21 2.95 3.80 -5.52
CA GLY A 21 2.37 4.29 -6.78
C GLY A 21 1.84 5.71 -6.74
N THR A 22 1.86 6.37 -5.57
CA THR A 22 1.43 7.76 -5.40
C THR A 22 2.51 8.69 -4.83
N PHE A 23 3.68 8.13 -4.52
CA PHE A 23 4.79 8.85 -3.88
C PHE A 23 6.15 8.63 -4.57
N GLY A 24 6.17 8.02 -5.77
CA GLY A 24 7.39 7.73 -6.51
C GLY A 24 8.39 6.89 -5.72
N PHE A 25 9.64 7.32 -5.71
CA PHE A 25 10.69 6.81 -4.82
C PHE A 25 10.98 7.76 -3.65
N GLY A 26 10.16 8.79 -3.43
CA GLY A 26 10.19 9.70 -2.30
C GLY A 26 11.04 10.96 -2.53
N TYR A 27 12.17 10.88 -3.21
CA TYR A 27 13.05 12.01 -3.43
C TYR A 27 12.39 13.13 -4.25
N GLU A 28 11.41 12.82 -5.09
CA GLU A 28 10.61 13.80 -5.82
C GLU A 28 9.77 14.67 -4.88
N PHE A 29 9.26 14.08 -3.78
CA PHE A 29 8.50 14.81 -2.77
C PHE A 29 9.41 15.56 -1.78
N ALA A 30 10.66 15.13 -1.61
CA ALA A 30 11.63 15.86 -0.82
C ALA A 30 11.97 17.25 -1.37
N GLU A 31 11.70 17.50 -2.65
CA GLU A 31 11.77 18.85 -3.23
C GLU A 31 10.67 19.80 -2.73
N LEU A 32 9.58 19.26 -2.18
CA LEU A 32 8.43 20.03 -1.73
C LEU A 32 8.43 20.26 -0.20
N TYR A 33 8.87 19.28 0.58
CA TYR A 33 8.94 19.35 2.04
C TYR A 33 9.91 18.30 2.59
N ASP A 34 10.31 18.46 3.86
CA ASP A 34 11.13 17.46 4.54
C ASP A 34 10.32 16.17 4.77
N ILE A 35 10.58 15.16 3.96
CA ILE A 35 9.90 13.87 4.03
C ILE A 35 10.29 13.02 5.25
N ASN A 36 11.34 13.41 6.03
CA ASN A 36 11.69 12.75 7.29
C ASN A 36 10.64 12.92 8.39
N LEU A 37 9.64 13.78 8.18
CA LEU A 37 8.46 13.86 9.07
C LEU A 37 7.58 12.59 8.98
N LEU A 38 7.64 11.84 7.88
CA LEU A 38 6.88 10.60 7.70
C LEU A 38 7.40 9.50 8.64
N GLY A 39 6.52 8.60 9.11
CA GLY A 39 6.94 7.40 9.83
C GLY A 39 7.78 6.48 8.95
N THR A 40 7.29 6.21 7.78
CA THR A 40 7.93 5.56 6.61
C THR A 40 7.10 5.86 5.36
N PHE A 41 7.45 5.31 4.21
CA PHE A 41 6.60 5.27 3.02
C PHE A 41 6.84 4.01 2.19
N SER A 42 5.81 3.63 1.42
CA SER A 42 5.91 2.51 0.47
C SER A 42 6.29 3.06 -0.91
N PHE A 43 7.50 2.76 -1.38
CA PHE A 43 7.96 3.26 -2.66
C PHE A 43 7.32 2.52 -3.84
N LYS A 44 7.56 3.02 -5.04
CA LYS A 44 6.99 2.51 -6.30
C LYS A 44 7.14 1.01 -6.44
N GLY A 45 6.01 0.34 -6.73
CA GLY A 45 5.97 -1.11 -6.96
C GLY A 45 7.02 -1.57 -7.96
N THR A 46 7.92 -2.43 -7.51
CA THR A 46 9.11 -2.90 -8.21
C THR A 46 8.88 -4.32 -8.68
N THR A 47 9.22 -4.59 -9.94
CA THR A 47 9.22 -5.92 -10.55
C THR A 47 10.62 -6.38 -10.85
N ARG A 48 10.81 -7.69 -11.08
CA ARG A 48 12.10 -8.25 -11.47
C ARG A 48 12.70 -7.49 -12.66
N GLU A 49 11.95 -7.39 -13.75
CA GLU A 49 12.34 -6.69 -14.96
C GLU A 49 11.67 -5.31 -15.05
N ALA A 50 12.30 -4.38 -15.78
CA ALA A 50 11.73 -3.07 -16.10
C ALA A 50 10.41 -3.19 -16.87
N ARG A 51 9.47 -2.27 -16.61
CA ARG A 51 8.17 -2.22 -17.28
C ARG A 51 7.81 -0.80 -17.69
N PHE A 52 7.36 -0.63 -18.93
CA PHE A 52 6.82 0.63 -19.42
C PHE A 52 5.39 0.92 -18.93
N GLY A 53 4.69 -0.12 -18.46
CA GLY A 53 3.28 -0.04 -18.12
C GLY A 53 2.36 -0.19 -19.33
N ASN A 54 1.08 0.09 -19.11
CA ASN A 54 0.02 -0.04 -20.11
C ASN A 54 -0.03 1.17 -21.06
N PRO A 55 -0.67 1.03 -22.24
CA PRO A 55 -0.93 2.14 -23.14
C PRO A 55 -1.74 3.28 -22.50
N THR A 56 -1.52 4.50 -22.95
CA THR A 56 -2.30 5.69 -22.56
C THR A 56 -3.55 5.85 -23.43
N PRO A 57 -4.61 6.51 -22.89
CA PRO A 57 -4.77 7.04 -21.55
C PRO A 57 -4.92 5.92 -20.52
N ARG A 58 -4.23 6.01 -19.39
CA ARG A 58 -4.20 4.97 -18.37
C ARG A 58 -4.56 5.46 -16.97
N ILE A 59 -4.91 6.75 -16.86
CA ILE A 59 -5.44 7.40 -15.66
C ILE A 59 -6.57 8.31 -16.11
N ALA A 60 -7.66 8.37 -15.36
CA ALA A 60 -8.77 9.28 -15.56
C ALA A 60 -9.43 9.65 -14.24
N GLU A 61 -9.79 10.92 -14.09
CA GLU A 61 -10.59 11.38 -12.96
C GLU A 61 -12.03 10.86 -13.06
N CYS A 62 -12.64 10.67 -11.92
CA CYS A 62 -14.04 10.32 -11.80
C CYS A 62 -14.62 10.91 -10.50
N PRO A 63 -15.97 10.94 -10.33
CA PRO A 63 -16.56 11.43 -9.10
C PRO A 63 -15.97 10.74 -7.87
N ALA A 64 -15.55 11.54 -6.88
CA ALA A 64 -14.95 11.10 -5.62
C ALA A 64 -13.70 10.20 -5.78
N GLY A 65 -12.91 10.39 -6.86
CA GLY A 65 -11.68 9.64 -7.02
C GLY A 65 -11.13 9.61 -8.44
N LEU A 66 -10.34 8.60 -8.72
CA LEU A 66 -9.72 8.35 -10.02
C LEU A 66 -9.71 6.86 -10.38
N ILE A 67 -9.66 6.58 -11.68
CA ILE A 67 -9.44 5.23 -12.20
C ILE A 67 -8.06 5.18 -12.84
N ASN A 68 -7.29 4.15 -12.53
CA ASN A 68 -5.99 3.92 -13.14
C ASN A 68 -5.77 2.48 -13.61
N ALA A 69 -5.01 2.34 -14.67
CA ALA A 69 -4.43 1.09 -15.14
C ALA A 69 -3.00 1.35 -15.60
N VAL A 70 -2.15 1.87 -14.70
CA VAL A 70 -0.74 2.23 -15.02
C VAL A 70 0.06 1.03 -15.49
N GLY A 71 -0.20 -0.17 -14.95
CA GLY A 71 0.45 -1.41 -15.41
C GLY A 71 1.86 -1.59 -14.87
N LEU A 72 2.12 -1.18 -13.62
CA LEU A 72 3.39 -1.39 -12.93
C LEU A 72 4.61 -0.77 -13.64
N GLN A 73 4.46 0.42 -14.21
CA GLN A 73 5.62 1.13 -14.75
C GLN A 73 6.68 1.31 -13.67
N ASN A 74 7.86 0.71 -13.88
CA ASN A 74 9.00 0.78 -12.95
C ASN A 74 10.29 0.38 -13.67
N PRO A 75 11.47 0.77 -13.15
CA PRO A 75 12.74 0.52 -13.81
C PRO A 75 13.31 -0.90 -13.62
N GLY A 76 12.65 -1.76 -12.84
CA GLY A 76 13.16 -3.08 -12.45
C GLY A 76 14.04 -3.04 -11.19
N VAL A 77 14.13 -4.19 -10.49
CA VAL A 77 14.77 -4.24 -9.16
C VAL A 77 16.24 -3.84 -9.18
N ASP A 78 17.00 -4.24 -10.20
CA ASP A 78 18.44 -3.91 -10.27
C ASP A 78 18.64 -2.39 -10.43
N ALA A 79 17.83 -1.72 -11.25
CA ALA A 79 17.89 -0.27 -11.39
C ALA A 79 17.39 0.47 -10.15
N VAL A 80 16.39 -0.07 -9.43
CA VAL A 80 15.96 0.48 -8.12
C VAL A 80 17.12 0.47 -7.14
N ILE A 81 17.85 -0.64 -7.03
CA ILE A 81 18.98 -0.77 -6.12
C ILE A 81 20.16 0.14 -6.53
N GLN A 82 20.45 0.19 -7.82
CA GLN A 82 21.61 0.93 -8.32
C GLN A 82 21.40 2.45 -8.40
N ASN A 83 20.17 2.90 -8.65
CA ASN A 83 19.91 4.30 -8.96
C ASN A 83 18.93 4.97 -8.00
N GLU A 84 17.83 4.29 -7.62
CA GLU A 84 16.75 4.95 -6.89
C GLU A 84 17.01 4.98 -5.38
N LEU A 85 17.42 3.87 -4.77
CA LEU A 85 17.77 3.82 -3.35
C LEU A 85 18.93 4.76 -2.99
N PRO A 86 20.04 4.87 -3.78
CA PRO A 86 21.08 5.85 -3.51
C PRO A 86 20.64 7.30 -3.56
N LYS A 87 19.68 7.67 -4.42
CA LYS A 87 19.11 9.03 -4.42
C LYS A 87 18.23 9.25 -3.18
N LEU A 88 17.43 8.24 -2.84
CA LEU A 88 16.55 8.30 -1.68
C LEU A 88 17.35 8.46 -0.38
N SER A 89 18.45 7.73 -0.21
CA SER A 89 19.26 7.78 1.01
C SER A 89 19.87 9.16 1.31
N GLN A 90 19.93 10.04 0.31
CA GLN A 90 20.41 11.42 0.48
C GLN A 90 19.36 12.33 1.15
N VAL A 91 18.09 11.97 1.08
CA VAL A 91 16.99 12.84 1.53
C VAL A 91 16.07 12.18 2.57
N PHE A 92 16.11 10.85 2.72
CA PHE A 92 15.32 10.12 3.70
C PHE A 92 16.20 9.14 4.49
N HIS A 93 16.18 9.27 5.83
CA HIS A 93 17.14 8.61 6.73
C HIS A 93 16.53 7.51 7.60
N LYS A 94 15.28 7.15 7.31
CA LYS A 94 14.55 6.07 7.99
C LYS A 94 14.39 4.86 7.07
N PRO A 95 14.10 3.66 7.63
CA PRO A 95 13.77 2.50 6.81
C PRO A 95 12.53 2.75 5.96
N VAL A 96 12.53 2.25 4.73
CA VAL A 96 11.40 2.35 3.79
C VAL A 96 10.75 0.99 3.55
N MET A 97 9.50 1.01 3.12
CA MET A 97 8.75 -0.15 2.69
C MET A 97 8.92 -0.35 1.18
N ALA A 98 9.49 -1.49 0.80
CA ALA A 98 9.66 -1.85 -0.60
C ALA A 98 8.41 -2.54 -1.13
N ASN A 99 7.64 -1.88 -1.99
CA ASN A 99 6.51 -2.54 -2.65
C ASN A 99 7.02 -3.43 -3.79
N VAL A 100 6.67 -4.71 -3.71
CA VAL A 100 7.11 -5.74 -4.67
C VAL A 100 5.90 -6.31 -5.41
N SER A 101 6.04 -6.41 -6.72
CA SER A 101 5.07 -7.02 -7.61
C SER A 101 5.73 -8.04 -8.53
N GLY A 102 5.02 -9.10 -8.88
CA GLY A 102 5.52 -10.15 -9.76
C GLY A 102 4.41 -10.78 -10.61
N PHE A 103 4.80 -11.55 -11.61
CA PHE A 103 3.90 -12.29 -12.49
C PHE A 103 4.03 -13.82 -12.34
N SER A 104 4.97 -14.22 -11.51
CA SER A 104 5.18 -15.60 -11.05
C SER A 104 5.68 -15.59 -9.62
N VAL A 105 5.51 -16.70 -8.89
CA VAL A 105 6.04 -16.87 -7.53
C VAL A 105 7.56 -16.64 -7.49
N ALA A 106 8.28 -17.09 -8.52
CA ALA A 106 9.72 -16.91 -8.66
C ALA A 106 10.12 -15.42 -8.82
N ASP A 107 9.31 -14.59 -9.50
CA ASP A 107 9.59 -13.16 -9.64
C ASP A 107 9.46 -12.44 -8.29
N TYR A 108 8.46 -12.79 -7.49
CA TYR A 108 8.31 -12.25 -6.13
C TYR A 108 9.51 -12.62 -5.26
N ALA A 109 9.88 -13.89 -5.21
CA ALA A 109 11.01 -14.36 -4.42
C ALA A 109 12.33 -13.69 -4.84
N TYR A 110 12.63 -13.66 -6.13
CA TYR A 110 13.83 -13.01 -6.67
C TYR A 110 13.90 -11.52 -6.29
N THR A 111 12.80 -10.79 -6.50
CA THR A 111 12.77 -9.34 -6.22
C THR A 111 12.92 -9.06 -4.73
N CYS A 112 12.25 -9.85 -3.87
CA CYS A 112 12.34 -9.73 -2.43
C CYS A 112 13.76 -10.06 -1.91
N GLU A 113 14.40 -11.12 -2.41
CA GLU A 113 15.77 -11.50 -2.06
C GLU A 113 16.78 -10.36 -2.36
N LYS A 114 16.65 -9.73 -3.53
CA LYS A 114 17.48 -8.58 -3.91
C LYS A 114 17.29 -7.38 -2.99
N LEU A 115 16.05 -7.08 -2.60
CA LEU A 115 15.70 -5.96 -1.73
C LEU A 115 15.98 -6.25 -0.25
N ASP A 116 15.99 -7.52 0.16
CA ASP A 116 16.38 -7.93 1.51
C ASP A 116 17.81 -7.50 1.85
N ALA A 117 18.71 -7.56 0.87
CA ALA A 117 20.10 -7.15 1.01
C ALA A 117 20.33 -5.62 1.14
N GLN A 118 19.26 -4.80 1.06
CA GLN A 118 19.40 -3.33 1.10
C GLN A 118 19.11 -2.79 2.50
N ASP A 119 20.10 -2.14 3.12
CA ASP A 119 19.98 -1.64 4.51
C ASP A 119 18.82 -0.64 4.72
N GLN A 120 18.54 0.19 3.72
CA GLN A 120 17.47 1.18 3.79
C GLN A 120 16.07 0.55 3.71
N VAL A 121 15.92 -0.68 3.24
CA VAL A 121 14.65 -1.40 3.19
C VAL A 121 14.35 -2.00 4.55
N GLY A 122 13.28 -1.57 5.20
CA GLY A 122 12.82 -2.08 6.50
C GLY A 122 11.75 -3.15 6.41
N TRP A 123 10.93 -3.10 5.36
CA TRP A 123 9.81 -4.03 5.13
C TRP A 123 9.66 -4.33 3.64
N LEU A 124 9.12 -5.52 3.35
CA LEU A 124 8.72 -5.92 2.00
C LEU A 124 7.19 -5.94 1.92
N GLU A 125 6.60 -5.02 1.17
CA GLU A 125 5.16 -5.01 0.88
C GLU A 125 4.89 -5.79 -0.39
N VAL A 126 4.40 -7.02 -0.26
CA VAL A 126 4.16 -7.95 -1.37
C VAL A 126 2.77 -7.72 -1.94
N ASN A 127 2.70 -7.11 -3.11
CA ASN A 127 1.45 -6.77 -3.78
C ASN A 127 0.94 -7.97 -4.61
N VAL A 128 0.04 -8.75 -4.04
CA VAL A 128 -0.56 -9.93 -4.70
C VAL A 128 -1.71 -9.60 -5.66
N SER A 129 -2.01 -8.31 -5.88
CA SER A 129 -3.08 -7.89 -6.80
C SER A 129 -2.71 -8.02 -8.29
N CYS A 130 -1.46 -8.39 -8.61
CA CYS A 130 -1.02 -8.59 -9.98
C CYS A 130 -1.56 -9.88 -10.59
N PRO A 131 -1.83 -9.91 -11.91
CA PRO A 131 -2.31 -11.12 -12.56
C PRO A 131 -1.24 -12.22 -12.57
N ASN A 132 -1.66 -13.45 -12.26
CA ASN A 132 -0.85 -14.65 -12.41
C ASN A 132 -0.90 -15.12 -13.86
N VAL A 133 0.17 -14.88 -14.62
CA VAL A 133 0.24 -15.28 -16.05
C VAL A 133 0.22 -16.79 -16.25
N HIS A 134 0.71 -17.58 -15.28
CA HIS A 134 0.68 -19.04 -15.32
C HIS A 134 -0.66 -19.62 -14.84
N GLY A 135 -1.41 -18.86 -14.04
CA GLY A 135 -2.74 -19.22 -13.54
C GLY A 135 -3.89 -18.66 -14.37
N GLY A 136 -3.70 -18.44 -15.67
CA GLY A 136 -4.77 -17.98 -16.57
C GLY A 136 -5.13 -16.49 -16.42
N GLY A 137 -4.23 -15.67 -15.86
CA GLY A 137 -4.43 -14.22 -15.71
C GLY A 137 -5.22 -13.78 -14.48
N MET A 138 -5.65 -14.71 -13.61
CA MET A 138 -6.24 -14.35 -12.32
C MET A 138 -5.17 -13.78 -11.39
N SER A 139 -5.56 -12.77 -10.57
CA SER A 139 -4.69 -12.20 -9.56
C SER A 139 -4.32 -13.24 -8.49
N PHE A 140 -3.06 -13.27 -8.06
CA PHE A 140 -2.63 -14.09 -6.90
C PHE A 140 -3.46 -13.78 -5.65
N GLY A 141 -3.92 -12.54 -5.47
CA GLY A 141 -4.72 -12.10 -4.34
C GLY A 141 -6.22 -12.44 -4.42
N THR A 142 -6.67 -13.21 -5.40
CA THR A 142 -8.07 -13.67 -5.49
C THR A 142 -8.29 -15.11 -5.01
N ASP A 143 -7.20 -15.85 -4.79
CA ASP A 143 -7.22 -17.22 -4.26
C ASP A 143 -6.32 -17.32 -3.02
N PRO A 144 -6.86 -17.78 -1.86
CA PRO A 144 -6.08 -17.94 -0.63
C PRO A 144 -4.84 -18.82 -0.79
N LYS A 145 -4.91 -19.88 -1.61
CA LYS A 145 -3.78 -20.79 -1.84
C LYS A 145 -2.67 -20.11 -2.62
N ALA A 146 -3.02 -19.38 -3.68
CA ALA A 146 -2.05 -18.64 -4.49
C ALA A 146 -1.37 -17.52 -3.68
N ALA A 147 -2.11 -16.78 -2.86
CA ALA A 147 -1.55 -15.77 -1.96
C ALA A 147 -0.59 -16.38 -0.92
N ALA A 148 -0.98 -17.51 -0.33
CA ALA A 148 -0.14 -18.25 0.62
C ALA A 148 1.14 -18.80 -0.03
N GLU A 149 1.08 -19.27 -1.29
CA GLU A 149 2.25 -19.77 -2.03
C GLU A 149 3.27 -18.65 -2.25
N VAL A 150 2.83 -17.47 -2.71
CA VAL A 150 3.69 -16.28 -2.84
C VAL A 150 4.30 -15.90 -1.49
N THR A 151 3.47 -15.85 -0.43
CA THR A 151 3.93 -15.49 0.92
C THR A 151 5.03 -16.43 1.40
N LYS A 152 4.83 -17.75 1.29
CA LYS A 152 5.82 -18.76 1.68
C LYS A 152 7.13 -18.63 0.90
N ALA A 153 7.03 -18.42 -0.41
CA ALA A 153 8.21 -18.28 -1.25
C ALA A 153 9.03 -17.04 -0.90
N VAL A 154 8.37 -15.92 -0.60
CA VAL A 154 9.02 -14.68 -0.16
C VAL A 154 9.64 -14.87 1.22
N LYS A 155 8.90 -15.44 2.19
CA LYS A 155 9.43 -15.69 3.55
C LYS A 155 10.64 -16.62 3.57
N ALA A 156 10.79 -17.48 2.58
CA ALA A 156 11.94 -18.38 2.47
C ALA A 156 13.25 -17.67 2.07
N VAL A 157 13.18 -16.45 1.51
CA VAL A 157 14.34 -15.73 0.95
C VAL A 157 14.62 -14.39 1.63
N THR A 158 13.87 -14.03 2.68
CA THR A 158 14.04 -12.76 3.40
C THR A 158 14.00 -12.94 4.90
N ALA A 159 14.82 -12.16 5.60
CA ALA A 159 14.74 -11.98 7.06
C ALA A 159 13.91 -10.75 7.46
N LYS A 160 13.62 -9.85 6.51
CA LYS A 160 12.83 -8.65 6.77
C LYS A 160 11.34 -8.99 6.94
N PRO A 161 10.58 -8.16 7.69
CA PRO A 161 9.14 -8.32 7.79
C PRO A 161 8.45 -8.27 6.43
N VAL A 162 7.56 -9.22 6.18
CA VAL A 162 6.76 -9.36 4.94
C VAL A 162 5.33 -8.95 5.23
N ILE A 163 4.88 -7.89 4.56
CA ILE A 163 3.52 -7.38 4.63
C ILE A 163 2.83 -7.71 3.31
N VAL A 164 1.72 -8.44 3.34
CA VAL A 164 1.00 -8.84 2.12
C VAL A 164 -0.12 -7.86 1.82
N LYS A 165 -0.05 -7.22 0.64
CA LYS A 165 -1.04 -6.23 0.19
C LYS A 165 -2.18 -6.89 -0.57
N LEU A 166 -3.39 -6.84 0.04
CA LEU A 166 -4.57 -7.55 -0.44
C LEU A 166 -5.42 -6.74 -1.41
N SER A 167 -6.05 -7.46 -2.34
CA SER A 167 -7.03 -6.93 -3.28
C SER A 167 -8.43 -6.90 -2.65
N PRO A 168 -9.21 -5.82 -2.85
CA PRO A 168 -10.62 -5.78 -2.43
C PRO A 168 -11.56 -6.51 -3.40
N ASN A 169 -11.06 -6.97 -4.55
CA ASN A 169 -11.88 -7.54 -5.63
C ASN A 169 -12.18 -9.02 -5.38
N VAL A 170 -12.63 -9.33 -4.19
CA VAL A 170 -12.92 -10.68 -3.69
C VAL A 170 -14.19 -10.68 -2.84
N THR A 171 -14.84 -11.82 -2.72
CA THR A 171 -16.02 -11.99 -1.88
C THR A 171 -15.64 -12.09 -0.40
N ASP A 172 -14.55 -12.81 -0.09
CA ASP A 172 -14.06 -13.06 1.26
C ASP A 172 -12.57 -12.71 1.37
N ILE A 173 -12.28 -11.48 1.83
CA ILE A 173 -10.91 -11.02 2.04
C ILE A 173 -10.28 -11.63 3.30
N VAL A 174 -11.10 -12.05 4.27
CA VAL A 174 -10.63 -12.63 5.53
C VAL A 174 -9.97 -13.97 5.29
N SER A 175 -10.53 -14.80 4.41
CA SER A 175 -9.93 -16.10 4.08
C SER A 175 -8.53 -15.96 3.46
N ILE A 176 -8.31 -14.91 2.66
CA ILE A 176 -7.00 -14.62 2.05
C ILE A 176 -6.02 -14.10 3.10
N ALA A 177 -6.46 -13.19 3.97
CA ALA A 177 -5.63 -12.64 5.04
C ALA A 177 -5.13 -13.76 5.98
N LYS A 178 -6.02 -14.67 6.41
CA LYS A 178 -5.66 -15.82 7.23
C LYS A 178 -4.67 -16.75 6.53
N ALA A 179 -4.89 -17.03 5.24
CA ALA A 179 -3.97 -17.87 4.48
C ALA A 179 -2.57 -17.27 4.36
N CYS A 180 -2.46 -15.93 4.27
CA CYS A 180 -1.18 -15.22 4.29
C CYS A 180 -0.54 -15.27 5.69
N GLU A 181 -1.30 -15.06 6.76
CA GLU A 181 -0.82 -15.20 8.14
C GLU A 181 -0.31 -16.60 8.42
N ASP A 182 -1.08 -17.64 8.07
CA ASP A 182 -0.69 -19.05 8.21
C ASP A 182 0.55 -19.40 7.36
N ALA A 183 0.78 -18.68 6.27
CA ALA A 183 1.96 -18.81 5.42
C ALA A 183 3.20 -18.06 5.96
N GLY A 184 3.06 -17.33 7.09
CA GLY A 184 4.14 -16.64 7.79
C GLY A 184 4.28 -15.16 7.44
N ALA A 185 3.26 -14.50 6.91
CA ALA A 185 3.25 -13.04 6.78
C ALA A 185 3.42 -12.38 8.16
N ASP A 186 4.18 -11.28 8.22
CA ASP A 186 4.39 -10.49 9.44
C ASP A 186 3.37 -9.35 9.58
N GLY A 187 2.65 -9.03 8.50
CA GLY A 187 1.58 -8.04 8.48
C GLY A 187 0.72 -8.17 7.23
N ILE A 188 -0.42 -7.48 7.24
CA ILE A 188 -1.34 -7.37 6.11
C ILE A 188 -1.55 -5.90 5.80
N SER A 189 -1.50 -5.50 4.52
CA SER A 189 -1.97 -4.19 4.08
C SER A 189 -3.19 -4.34 3.18
N LEU A 190 -4.20 -3.50 3.35
CA LEU A 190 -5.44 -3.49 2.57
C LEU A 190 -6.15 -2.13 2.67
N ILE A 191 -6.81 -1.71 1.60
CA ILE A 191 -7.13 -2.42 0.36
C ILE A 191 -6.38 -1.82 -0.82
N ASN A 192 -6.00 -2.65 -1.80
CA ASN A 192 -5.64 -2.15 -3.11
C ASN A 192 -6.88 -1.55 -3.79
N THR A 193 -6.80 -1.12 -5.04
CA THR A 193 -7.86 -0.43 -5.75
C THR A 193 -9.04 -1.35 -6.13
N LEU A 194 -10.27 -0.82 -6.03
CA LEU A 194 -11.48 -1.49 -6.51
C LEU A 194 -11.53 -1.48 -8.04
N LEU A 195 -11.91 -2.59 -8.66
CA LEU A 195 -12.10 -2.64 -10.10
C LEU A 195 -13.28 -1.76 -10.51
N GLY A 196 -13.04 -0.85 -11.44
CA GLY A 196 -14.05 0.09 -11.93
C GLY A 196 -13.90 0.38 -13.42
N MET A 197 -14.89 1.09 -13.97
CA MET A 197 -14.91 1.49 -15.38
C MET A 197 -15.68 2.81 -15.54
N ARG A 198 -15.24 3.65 -16.48
CA ARG A 198 -15.97 4.83 -16.94
C ARG A 198 -16.08 4.84 -18.46
N ILE A 199 -17.19 5.34 -18.98
CA ILE A 199 -17.46 5.54 -20.41
C ILE A 199 -17.47 7.03 -20.72
N ASP A 200 -16.70 7.45 -21.72
CA ASP A 200 -16.81 8.76 -22.34
C ASP A 200 -18.07 8.77 -23.25
N LEU A 201 -19.07 9.55 -22.86
CA LEU A 201 -20.35 9.60 -23.58
C LEU A 201 -20.22 10.18 -24.98
N ARG A 202 -19.26 11.08 -25.22
CA ARG A 202 -19.04 11.69 -26.54
C ARG A 202 -18.35 10.72 -27.47
N ARG A 203 -17.31 10.04 -26.99
CA ARG A 203 -16.54 9.06 -27.76
C ARG A 203 -17.21 7.69 -27.82
N ARG A 204 -18.15 7.41 -26.90
CA ARG A 204 -18.79 6.09 -26.68
C ARG A 204 -17.76 4.96 -26.49
N LYS A 205 -16.71 5.26 -25.73
CA LYS A 205 -15.56 4.38 -25.47
C LYS A 205 -15.16 4.47 -23.98
N PRO A 206 -14.45 3.44 -23.46
CA PRO A 206 -13.83 3.53 -22.14
C PRO A 206 -12.91 4.75 -22.06
N VAL A 207 -12.84 5.39 -20.88
CA VAL A 207 -12.00 6.58 -20.64
C VAL A 207 -10.50 6.25 -20.59
N ILE A 208 -10.15 4.99 -20.29
CA ILE A 208 -8.78 4.49 -20.29
C ILE A 208 -8.60 3.34 -21.30
N ALA A 209 -7.39 3.18 -21.83
CA ALA A 209 -7.09 2.21 -22.88
C ALA A 209 -7.35 0.76 -22.45
N ASN A 210 -7.13 0.43 -21.20
CA ASN A 210 -7.34 -0.91 -20.62
C ASN A 210 -8.81 -1.25 -20.34
N THR A 211 -9.77 -0.40 -20.77
CA THR A 211 -11.21 -0.59 -20.53
C THR A 211 -11.60 -0.46 -19.06
N MET A 212 -11.05 -1.31 -18.19
CA MET A 212 -11.24 -1.31 -16.74
C MET A 212 -9.93 -0.97 -16.02
N GLY A 213 -10.03 -0.37 -14.83
CA GLY A 213 -8.90 -0.02 -14.00
C GLY A 213 -9.26 0.01 -12.52
N GLY A 214 -8.26 0.21 -11.68
CA GLY A 214 -8.44 0.33 -10.25
C GLY A 214 -9.01 1.71 -9.89
N TYR A 215 -10.14 1.73 -9.19
CA TYR A 215 -10.77 2.93 -8.62
C TYR A 215 -10.20 3.19 -7.23
N SER A 216 -9.77 4.42 -6.98
CA SER A 216 -9.25 4.90 -5.69
C SER A 216 -9.72 6.33 -5.42
N GLY A 217 -9.62 6.78 -4.17
CA GLY A 217 -10.07 8.08 -3.71
C GLY A 217 -11.15 7.98 -2.64
N PRO A 218 -11.74 9.10 -2.16
CA PRO A 218 -12.64 9.11 -1.01
C PRO A 218 -13.88 8.23 -1.19
N GLY A 219 -14.31 7.97 -2.41
CA GLY A 219 -15.47 7.13 -2.68
C GLY A 219 -15.34 5.66 -2.24
N ILE A 220 -14.10 5.16 -2.02
CA ILE A 220 -13.89 3.78 -1.53
C ILE A 220 -13.68 3.70 -0.02
N PHE A 221 -13.60 4.81 0.70
CA PHE A 221 -13.25 4.84 2.13
C PHE A 221 -14.14 3.93 3.00
N PRO A 222 -15.47 3.98 2.90
CA PRO A 222 -16.33 3.08 3.71
C PRO A 222 -16.14 1.59 3.42
N VAL A 223 -15.76 1.26 2.18
CA VAL A 223 -15.43 -0.13 1.80
C VAL A 223 -14.11 -0.55 2.43
N ALA A 224 -13.11 0.34 2.42
CA ALA A 224 -11.81 0.11 3.04
C ALA A 224 -11.94 -0.09 4.55
N VAL A 225 -12.62 0.82 5.26
CA VAL A 225 -12.87 0.73 6.71
C VAL A 225 -13.51 -0.62 7.07
N ARG A 226 -14.57 -1.03 6.35
CA ARG A 226 -15.23 -2.33 6.57
C ARG A 226 -14.25 -3.50 6.41
N MET A 227 -13.43 -3.49 5.34
CA MET A 227 -12.51 -4.60 5.08
C MET A 227 -11.36 -4.63 6.10
N VAL A 228 -10.83 -3.48 6.50
CA VAL A 228 -9.83 -3.36 7.57
C VAL A 228 -10.40 -3.92 8.87
N TYR A 229 -11.62 -3.52 9.26
CA TYR A 229 -12.30 -4.03 10.45
C TYR A 229 -12.41 -5.55 10.43
N GLN A 230 -12.91 -6.13 9.32
CA GLN A 230 -13.07 -7.57 9.19
C GLN A 230 -11.75 -8.34 9.30
N VAL A 231 -10.69 -7.84 8.65
CA VAL A 231 -9.37 -8.50 8.66
C VAL A 231 -8.69 -8.35 10.01
N ALA A 232 -8.67 -7.15 10.59
CA ALA A 232 -8.03 -6.90 11.88
C ALA A 232 -8.62 -7.74 13.02
N HIS A 233 -9.94 -8.05 12.96
CA HIS A 233 -10.59 -8.95 13.94
C HIS A 233 -10.36 -10.45 13.64
N ALA A 234 -9.75 -10.78 12.52
CA ALA A 234 -9.58 -12.17 12.08
C ALA A 234 -8.14 -12.67 12.13
N VAL A 235 -7.15 -11.77 12.10
CA VAL A 235 -5.71 -12.07 12.14
C VAL A 235 -5.10 -11.52 13.43
N LYS A 236 -3.90 -12.02 13.79
CA LYS A 236 -3.16 -11.58 14.99
C LYS A 236 -1.98 -10.66 14.65
N ILE A 237 -1.60 -10.62 13.39
CA ILE A 237 -0.51 -9.79 12.87
C ILE A 237 -0.99 -8.37 12.60
N PRO A 238 -0.10 -7.35 12.63
CA PRO A 238 -0.44 -5.96 12.35
C PRO A 238 -1.15 -5.77 11.00
N VAL A 239 -2.10 -4.84 10.98
CA VAL A 239 -2.84 -4.46 9.77
C VAL A 239 -2.52 -3.01 9.41
N ILE A 240 -2.21 -2.76 8.14
CA ILE A 240 -2.11 -1.42 7.57
C ILE A 240 -3.36 -1.14 6.77
N GLY A 241 -4.11 -0.12 7.17
CA GLY A 241 -5.34 0.30 6.47
C GLY A 241 -5.05 1.29 5.34
N MET A 242 -5.71 1.14 4.19
CA MET A 242 -5.66 2.11 3.11
C MET A 242 -6.93 2.10 2.28
N GLY A 243 -7.18 3.23 1.61
CA GLY A 243 -8.29 3.39 0.68
C GLY A 243 -9.16 4.59 1.03
N GLY A 244 -8.96 5.69 0.32
CA GLY A 244 -9.77 6.91 0.43
C GLY A 244 -9.41 7.86 1.57
N VAL A 245 -8.38 7.60 2.34
CA VAL A 245 -7.89 8.46 3.44
C VAL A 245 -7.43 9.82 2.92
N GLN A 246 -7.93 10.91 3.53
CA GLN A 246 -7.63 12.30 3.16
C GLN A 246 -7.40 13.22 4.36
N SER A 247 -7.74 12.80 5.57
CA SER A 247 -7.72 13.64 6.78
C SER A 247 -7.15 12.89 7.98
N ALA A 248 -6.86 13.62 9.04
CA ALA A 248 -6.47 13.04 10.32
C ALA A 248 -7.62 12.24 10.96
N GLU A 249 -8.86 12.69 10.78
CA GLU A 249 -10.06 11.96 11.19
C GLU A 249 -10.16 10.59 10.51
N ASP A 250 -9.88 10.50 9.19
CA ASP A 250 -9.88 9.23 8.48
C ASP A 250 -8.80 8.28 9.01
N VAL A 251 -7.63 8.82 9.43
CA VAL A 251 -6.58 8.02 10.07
C VAL A 251 -7.08 7.42 11.39
N LEU A 252 -7.73 8.24 12.25
CA LEU A 252 -8.30 7.74 13.51
C LEU A 252 -9.37 6.67 13.26
N GLU A 253 -10.24 6.86 12.25
CA GLU A 253 -11.29 5.89 11.91
C GLU A 253 -10.69 4.56 11.45
N MET A 254 -9.65 4.58 10.59
CA MET A 254 -8.93 3.38 10.19
C MET A 254 -8.26 2.67 11.38
N MET A 255 -7.67 3.43 12.32
CA MET A 255 -7.04 2.87 13.52
C MET A 255 -8.09 2.27 14.46
N LEU A 256 -9.21 2.92 14.67
CA LEU A 256 -10.35 2.37 15.42
C LEU A 256 -10.89 1.09 14.79
N ALA A 257 -10.89 0.99 13.46
CA ALA A 257 -11.24 -0.25 12.75
C ALA A 257 -10.21 -1.37 12.91
N GLY A 258 -9.01 -1.09 13.45
CA GLY A 258 -7.97 -2.07 13.76
C GLY A 258 -6.66 -1.91 12.98
N ALA A 259 -6.51 -0.85 12.20
CA ALA A 259 -5.24 -0.57 11.53
C ALA A 259 -4.18 -0.09 12.54
N THR A 260 -2.98 -0.68 12.48
CA THR A 260 -1.80 -0.25 13.23
C THR A 260 -1.14 0.96 12.60
N ALA A 261 -1.18 1.06 11.28
CA ALA A 261 -0.69 2.18 10.47
C ALA A 261 -1.64 2.40 9.29
N VAL A 262 -1.52 3.55 8.62
CA VAL A 262 -2.48 3.96 7.59
C VAL A 262 -1.73 4.46 6.36
N GLU A 263 -1.99 3.83 5.20
CA GLU A 263 -1.46 4.31 3.93
C GLU A 263 -2.38 5.33 3.27
N VAL A 264 -1.78 6.43 2.81
CA VAL A 264 -2.44 7.51 2.06
C VAL A 264 -2.06 7.41 0.58
N GLY A 265 -3.04 7.16 -0.27
CA GLY A 265 -2.83 6.95 -1.71
C GLY A 265 -3.26 8.15 -2.57
N ALA A 266 -4.45 8.10 -3.13
CA ALA A 266 -4.96 9.07 -4.11
C ALA A 266 -4.90 10.54 -3.65
N ALA A 267 -4.96 10.80 -2.34
CA ALA A 267 -4.83 12.15 -1.78
C ALA A 267 -3.49 12.82 -2.17
N ASN A 268 -2.38 12.06 -2.24
CA ASN A 268 -1.07 12.58 -2.67
C ASN A 268 -1.05 13.07 -4.12
N LEU A 269 -1.95 12.56 -4.97
CA LEU A 269 -2.07 12.97 -6.37
C LEU A 269 -2.92 14.24 -6.52
N VAL A 270 -3.78 14.53 -5.54
CA VAL A 270 -4.60 15.74 -5.50
C VAL A 270 -3.85 16.87 -4.79
N ASP A 271 -3.19 16.55 -3.69
CA ASP A 271 -2.40 17.48 -2.88
C ASP A 271 -1.08 16.81 -2.45
N PRO A 272 0.06 17.20 -3.04
CA PRO A 272 1.36 16.62 -2.69
C PRO A 272 1.75 16.75 -1.22
N TRP A 273 1.15 17.70 -0.49
CA TRP A 273 1.34 17.89 0.95
C TRP A 273 0.33 17.12 1.82
N ALA A 274 -0.52 16.26 1.24
CA ALA A 274 -1.60 15.58 1.97
C ALA A 274 -1.07 14.85 3.22
N CYS A 275 -0.05 14.01 3.09
CA CYS A 275 0.53 13.29 4.24
C CYS A 275 1.08 14.23 5.30
N LYS A 276 1.80 15.29 4.90
CA LYS A 276 2.31 16.32 5.82
C LYS A 276 1.18 16.96 6.59
N LYS A 277 0.12 17.43 5.90
CA LYS A 277 -1.04 18.09 6.52
C LYS A 277 -1.76 17.16 7.49
N ILE A 278 -1.94 15.88 7.12
CA ILE A 278 -2.55 14.87 7.99
C ILE A 278 -1.72 14.71 9.27
N ILE A 279 -0.40 14.55 9.17
CA ILE A 279 0.48 14.37 10.34
C ILE A 279 0.44 15.60 11.26
N GLU A 280 0.53 16.81 10.68
CA GLU A 280 0.49 18.07 11.42
C GLU A 280 -0.87 18.32 12.11
N ASP A 281 -1.96 17.77 11.56
CA ASP A 281 -3.31 17.92 12.10
C ASP A 281 -3.68 16.86 13.15
N LEU A 282 -3.01 15.69 13.15
CA LEU A 282 -3.27 14.61 14.09
C LEU A 282 -3.36 15.05 15.56
N PRO A 283 -2.42 15.87 16.12
CA PRO A 283 -2.50 16.28 17.52
C PRO A 283 -3.80 17.05 17.85
N ARG A 284 -4.22 17.97 16.98
CA ARG A 284 -5.44 18.74 17.14
C ARG A 284 -6.69 17.83 17.12
N VAL A 285 -6.72 16.91 16.18
CA VAL A 285 -7.85 15.98 16.05
C VAL A 285 -7.90 15.02 17.23
N MET A 286 -6.77 14.49 17.68
CA MET A 286 -6.68 13.64 18.88
C MET A 286 -7.20 14.38 20.13
N GLU A 287 -6.87 15.67 20.29
CA GLU A 287 -7.39 16.48 21.39
C GLU A 287 -8.91 16.58 21.36
N ASN A 288 -9.49 16.82 20.18
CA ASN A 288 -10.95 16.89 20.01
C ASN A 288 -11.66 15.59 20.41
N TYR A 289 -11.03 14.44 20.17
CA TYR A 289 -11.58 13.12 20.51
C TYR A 289 -11.04 12.57 21.84
N ARG A 290 -10.25 13.35 22.60
CA ARG A 290 -9.67 12.98 23.91
C ARG A 290 -8.79 11.71 23.82
N ILE A 291 -8.00 11.61 22.76
CA ILE A 291 -7.07 10.52 22.52
C ILE A 291 -5.67 11.00 22.98
N GLU A 292 -5.05 10.28 23.91
CA GLU A 292 -3.70 10.60 24.39
C GLU A 292 -2.62 9.95 23.53
N ASN A 293 -2.82 8.68 23.16
CA ASN A 293 -1.89 7.93 22.32
C ASN A 293 -2.65 7.22 21.21
N LEU A 294 -2.13 7.26 19.99
CA LEU A 294 -2.75 6.55 18.85
C LEU A 294 -2.76 5.03 19.03
N SER A 295 -1.74 4.48 19.68
CA SER A 295 -1.70 3.03 19.98
C SER A 295 -2.88 2.53 20.82
N ASP A 296 -3.48 3.41 21.64
CA ASP A 296 -4.54 3.02 22.58
C ASP A 296 -5.90 2.83 21.88
N ILE A 297 -6.07 3.37 20.67
CA ILE A 297 -7.33 3.30 19.93
C ILE A 297 -7.36 2.19 18.87
N ILE A 298 -6.26 1.48 18.64
CA ILE A 298 -6.18 0.42 17.62
C ILE A 298 -7.22 -0.67 17.93
N GLY A 299 -8.19 -0.86 17.01
CA GLY A 299 -9.25 -1.85 17.18
C GLY A 299 -10.30 -1.49 18.24
N GLY A 300 -10.39 -0.22 18.63
CA GLY A 300 -11.31 0.25 19.66
C GLY A 300 -12.77 0.38 19.21
N ALA A 301 -13.09 0.24 17.93
CA ALA A 301 -14.45 0.17 17.44
C ALA A 301 -15.01 -1.24 17.68
N GLN A 302 -15.94 -1.37 18.67
CA GLN A 302 -16.62 -2.63 19.02
C GLN A 302 -18.09 -2.58 18.64
#